data_f371e31c202419b9d6698295f5fa4052
#
_entry.id   f371e31c202419b9d6698295f5fa4052
#
_cell.length_a   1.000
_cell.length_b   1.000
_cell.length_c   1.000
_cell.angle_alpha   90.00
_cell.angle_beta   90.00
_cell.angle_gamma   90.00
#
_symmetry.space_group_name_H-M   'P 1'
#
loop_
_entity.id
_entity.type
_entity.pdbx_description
1 polymer ?
#
loop_
_entity_poly.entity_id
_entity_poly.type
_entity_poly.pdbx_seq_one_letter_code
_entity_poly.pdbx_strand_id
1 'polypeptide(L)'
;VFNPKLLNKPIVVLSNNDGCIITRSTEAKALGIKMGEPYFKVKNVIKKNNVKVFSSNYALYGDMSQRVMEILLGFSPDVEIYSIDEAFLSLKGFKNYELLTYCKHIRKTIKQWAGIPVSIGVGSTKTLSKIANHLAKKNNAYEGVCILKKKEKINEALQETEIEDVWG
;
A
#
# COMPACT_ATOMS: atom_id res chain seq x y z
N VAL A 1 5.12 -10.37 -8.59
CA VAL A 1 4.17 -10.76 -9.64
C VAL A 1 4.90 -11.42 -10.80
N PHE A 2 5.83 -10.71 -11.49
CA PHE A 2 6.43 -11.17 -12.76
C PHE A 2 7.65 -12.08 -12.60
N ASN A 3 8.28 -12.09 -11.44
CA ASN A 3 9.45 -12.91 -11.16
C ASN A 3 9.39 -13.54 -9.77
N PRO A 4 8.79 -14.74 -9.64
CA PRO A 4 8.68 -15.43 -8.34
C PRO A 4 10.02 -15.73 -7.67
N LYS A 5 11.13 -15.80 -8.43
CA LYS A 5 12.47 -16.02 -7.87
C LYS A 5 12.97 -14.86 -7.00
N LEU A 6 12.31 -13.72 -7.09
CA LEU A 6 12.59 -12.53 -6.27
C LEU A 6 11.81 -12.48 -4.94
N LEU A 7 10.87 -13.39 -4.71
CA LEU A 7 10.18 -13.50 -3.43
C LEU A 7 11.17 -13.72 -2.30
N ASN A 8 10.96 -13.03 -1.18
CA ASN A 8 11.80 -13.11 0.01
C ASN A 8 13.28 -12.73 -0.25
N LYS A 9 13.55 -11.90 -1.25
CA LYS A 9 14.88 -11.36 -1.51
C LYS A 9 14.95 -9.88 -1.17
N PRO A 10 16.11 -9.39 -0.69
CA PRO A 10 16.29 -7.97 -0.48
C PRO A 10 16.30 -7.24 -1.84
N ILE A 11 15.35 -6.33 -2.02
CA ILE A 11 15.14 -5.58 -3.26
C ILE A 11 14.97 -4.11 -2.94
N VAL A 12 15.54 -3.26 -3.77
CA VAL A 12 15.29 -1.83 -3.80
C VAL A 12 14.92 -1.39 -5.20
N VAL A 13 14.07 -0.36 -5.30
CA VAL A 13 13.78 0.33 -6.55
C VAL A 13 14.24 1.78 -6.42
N LEU A 14 14.93 2.25 -7.43
CA LEU A 14 15.48 3.60 -7.50
C LEU A 14 14.49 4.59 -8.12
N SER A 15 14.68 5.87 -7.84
CA SER A 15 13.97 6.96 -8.50
C SER A 15 14.23 6.96 -10.01
N ASN A 16 13.47 7.78 -10.75
CA ASN A 16 13.56 7.84 -12.21
C ASN A 16 14.97 8.17 -12.73
N ASN A 17 15.77 8.90 -11.95
CA ASN A 17 17.17 9.23 -12.27
C ASN A 17 18.19 8.32 -11.58
N ASP A 18 17.75 7.19 -11.01
CA ASP A 18 18.56 6.25 -10.24
C ASP A 18 19.33 6.86 -9.06
N GLY A 19 18.94 8.05 -8.61
CA GLY A 19 19.65 8.78 -7.56
C GLY A 19 19.33 8.32 -6.14
N CYS A 20 18.07 8.03 -5.86
CA CYS A 20 17.56 7.71 -4.51
C CYS A 20 16.72 6.44 -4.49
N ILE A 21 16.62 5.83 -3.32
CA ILE A 21 15.76 4.65 -3.09
C ILE A 21 14.34 5.12 -2.83
N ILE A 22 13.39 4.74 -3.69
CA ILE A 22 11.98 5.11 -3.56
C ILE A 22 11.13 4.00 -2.95
N THR A 23 11.54 2.74 -3.07
CA THR A 23 10.87 1.64 -2.39
C THR A 23 11.83 0.49 -2.12
N ARG A 24 11.47 -0.38 -1.19
CA ARG A 24 12.29 -1.49 -0.73
C ARG A 24 11.43 -2.61 -0.17
N SER A 25 11.89 -3.84 -0.39
CA SER A 25 11.28 -5.03 0.21
C SER A 25 11.46 -5.06 1.74
N THR A 26 10.70 -5.91 2.42
CA THR A 26 10.82 -6.10 3.87
C THR A 26 12.24 -6.53 4.25
N GLU A 27 12.85 -7.40 3.45
CA GLU A 27 14.23 -7.88 3.66
C GLU A 27 15.25 -6.75 3.49
N ALA A 28 15.04 -5.84 2.52
CA ALA A 28 15.92 -4.68 2.35
C ALA A 28 15.73 -3.65 3.49
N LYS A 29 14.50 -3.49 4.02
CA LYS A 29 14.26 -2.68 5.22
C LYS A 29 14.99 -3.23 6.45
N ALA A 30 15.01 -4.55 6.62
CA ALA A 30 15.72 -5.23 7.72
C ALA A 30 17.25 -5.02 7.67
N LEU A 31 17.81 -4.70 6.49
CA LEU A 31 19.22 -4.31 6.34
C LEU A 31 19.50 -2.84 6.69
N GLY A 32 18.50 -2.09 7.18
CA GLY A 32 18.63 -0.69 7.58
C GLY A 32 18.57 0.31 6.43
N ILE A 33 18.26 -0.13 5.21
CA ILE A 33 18.14 0.77 4.05
C ILE A 33 16.88 1.65 4.20
N LYS A 34 17.03 2.99 4.15
CA LYS A 34 15.95 3.95 4.33
C LYS A 34 15.34 4.40 2.99
N MET A 35 14.07 4.80 3.02
CA MET A 35 13.42 5.46 1.88
C MET A 35 13.99 6.87 1.70
N GLY A 36 14.12 7.31 0.46
CA GLY A 36 14.75 8.60 0.15
C GLY A 36 16.28 8.61 0.24
N GLU A 37 16.89 7.53 0.71
CA GLU A 37 18.33 7.47 0.89
C GLU A 37 19.06 7.49 -0.48
N PRO A 38 20.10 8.34 -0.63
CA PRO A 38 20.90 8.36 -1.86
C PRO A 38 21.55 7.00 -2.13
N TYR A 39 21.38 6.48 -3.35
CA TYR A 39 21.88 5.16 -3.73
C TYR A 39 23.38 5.00 -3.48
N PHE A 40 24.18 6.04 -3.76
CA PHE A 40 25.64 5.96 -3.59
C PHE A 40 26.06 5.73 -2.14
N LYS A 41 25.27 6.18 -1.13
CA LYS A 41 25.56 5.96 0.29
C LYS A 41 25.37 4.52 0.73
N VAL A 42 24.49 3.78 0.10
CA VAL A 42 24.14 2.40 0.47
C VAL A 42 24.76 1.34 -0.46
N LYS A 43 25.54 1.73 -1.45
CA LYS A 43 26.20 0.81 -2.39
C LYS A 43 26.93 -0.35 -1.72
N ASN A 44 27.63 -0.08 -0.62
CA ASN A 44 28.38 -1.10 0.12
C ASN A 44 27.45 -2.11 0.80
N VAL A 45 26.35 -1.63 1.41
CA VAL A 45 25.32 -2.49 2.03
C VAL A 45 24.66 -3.36 0.96
N ILE A 46 24.30 -2.76 -0.16
CA ILE A 46 23.68 -3.43 -1.32
C ILE A 46 24.59 -4.55 -1.85
N LYS A 47 25.87 -4.25 -2.09
CA LYS A 47 26.83 -5.23 -2.60
C LYS A 47 27.09 -6.36 -1.61
N LYS A 48 27.32 -6.03 -0.33
CA LYS A 48 27.60 -7.00 0.73
C LYS A 48 26.46 -8.00 0.93
N ASN A 49 25.19 -7.54 0.82
CA ASN A 49 24.01 -8.35 1.09
C ASN A 49 23.31 -8.85 -0.19
N ASN A 50 23.95 -8.71 -1.37
CA ASN A 50 23.39 -9.14 -2.65
C ASN A 50 21.97 -8.61 -2.91
N VAL A 51 21.71 -7.35 -2.51
CA VAL A 51 20.42 -6.67 -2.71
C VAL A 51 20.21 -6.46 -4.22
N LYS A 52 19.04 -6.84 -4.71
CA LYS A 52 18.68 -6.61 -6.11
C LYS A 52 18.21 -5.16 -6.30
N VAL A 53 18.74 -4.50 -7.31
CA VAL A 53 18.44 -3.09 -7.61
C VAL A 53 17.70 -3.02 -8.93
N PHE A 54 16.61 -2.27 -8.95
CA PHE A 54 15.81 -2.00 -10.15
C PHE A 54 15.60 -0.50 -10.29
N SER A 55 15.60 -0.01 -11.51
CA SER A 55 15.13 1.34 -11.83
C SER A 55 13.61 1.40 -11.85
N SER A 56 13.03 2.58 -11.67
CA SER A 56 11.60 2.80 -11.82
C SER A 56 11.13 2.46 -13.23
N ASN A 57 9.99 1.77 -13.32
CA ASN A 57 9.32 1.45 -14.58
C ASN A 57 7.89 2.01 -14.57
N TYR A 58 7.75 3.28 -14.93
CA TYR A 58 6.46 3.98 -14.88
C TYR A 58 5.42 3.40 -15.83
N ALA A 59 5.83 2.89 -17.00
CA ALA A 59 4.91 2.22 -17.92
C ALA A 59 4.30 0.97 -17.28
N LEU A 60 5.12 0.13 -16.63
CA LEU A 60 4.65 -1.04 -15.90
C LEU A 60 3.75 -0.64 -14.71
N TYR A 61 4.12 0.40 -13.96
CA TYR A 61 3.33 0.83 -12.80
C TYR A 61 1.97 1.38 -13.24
N GLY A 62 1.93 2.14 -14.35
CA GLY A 62 0.68 2.63 -14.94
C GLY A 62 -0.25 1.51 -15.38
N ASP A 63 0.27 0.50 -16.11
CA ASP A 63 -0.50 -0.67 -16.53
C ASP A 63 -1.07 -1.43 -15.32
N MET A 64 -0.24 -1.69 -14.31
CA MET A 64 -0.69 -2.41 -13.12
C MET A 64 -1.69 -1.60 -12.29
N SER A 65 -1.50 -0.29 -12.20
CA SER A 65 -2.47 0.62 -11.58
C SER A 65 -3.82 0.54 -12.27
N GLN A 66 -3.84 0.69 -13.60
CA GLN A 66 -5.06 0.62 -14.39
C GLN A 66 -5.83 -0.69 -14.14
N ARG A 67 -5.15 -1.84 -14.14
CA ARG A 67 -5.77 -3.14 -13.84
C ARG A 67 -6.41 -3.18 -12.46
N VAL A 68 -5.75 -2.62 -11.44
CA VAL A 68 -6.32 -2.54 -10.09
C VAL A 68 -7.55 -1.62 -10.08
N MET A 69 -7.49 -0.46 -10.73
CA MET A 69 -8.62 0.48 -10.80
C MET A 69 -9.82 -0.12 -11.53
N GLU A 70 -9.60 -0.86 -12.61
CA GLU A 70 -10.65 -1.61 -13.33
C GLU A 70 -11.33 -2.67 -12.44
N ILE A 71 -10.55 -3.38 -11.63
CA ILE A 71 -11.10 -4.32 -10.64
C ILE A 71 -11.96 -3.59 -9.62
N LEU A 72 -11.50 -2.42 -9.12
CA LEU A 72 -12.21 -1.64 -8.12
C LEU A 72 -13.56 -1.09 -8.63
N LEU A 73 -13.67 -0.75 -9.92
CA LEU A 73 -14.94 -0.34 -10.54
C LEU A 73 -16.02 -1.42 -10.48
N GLY A 74 -15.63 -2.69 -10.38
CA GLY A 74 -16.57 -3.80 -10.16
C GLY A 74 -17.14 -3.85 -8.72
N PHE A 75 -16.56 -3.11 -7.78
CA PHE A 75 -16.97 -3.12 -6.36
C PHE A 75 -17.72 -1.88 -5.91
N SER A 76 -17.61 -0.77 -6.62
CA SER A 76 -18.34 0.46 -6.34
C SER A 76 -18.56 1.23 -7.64
N PRO A 77 -19.75 1.81 -7.84
CA PRO A 77 -19.99 2.70 -8.99
C PRO A 77 -19.27 4.04 -8.86
N ASP A 78 -18.82 4.39 -7.66
CA ASP A 78 -18.18 5.67 -7.34
C ASP A 78 -16.76 5.40 -6.84
N VAL A 79 -15.80 5.45 -7.77
CA VAL A 79 -14.37 5.26 -7.55
C VAL A 79 -13.63 6.52 -7.94
N GLU A 80 -12.93 7.12 -7.00
CA GLU A 80 -12.05 8.26 -7.23
C GLU A 80 -10.59 7.79 -7.24
N ILE A 81 -9.93 7.87 -8.37
CA ILE A 81 -8.50 7.59 -8.50
C ILE A 81 -7.75 8.80 -7.95
N TYR A 82 -7.04 8.61 -6.83
CA TYR A 82 -6.30 9.66 -6.15
C TYR A 82 -4.84 9.74 -6.60
N SER A 83 -4.20 8.58 -6.77
CA SER A 83 -2.83 8.46 -7.27
C SER A 83 -2.65 7.16 -8.04
N ILE A 84 -1.42 6.88 -8.50
CA ILE A 84 -1.08 5.64 -9.20
C ILE A 84 -1.31 4.39 -8.35
N ASP A 85 -1.27 4.52 -7.03
CA ASP A 85 -1.35 3.42 -6.06
C ASP A 85 -2.47 3.58 -5.02
N GLU A 86 -3.30 4.63 -5.14
CA GLU A 86 -4.37 4.91 -4.20
C GLU A 86 -5.68 5.29 -4.92
N ALA A 87 -6.79 4.75 -4.42
CA ALA A 87 -8.14 5.13 -4.83
C ALA A 87 -9.08 5.17 -3.63
N PHE A 88 -10.10 6.01 -3.71
CA PHE A 88 -11.21 6.03 -2.78
C PHE A 88 -12.45 5.42 -3.42
N LEU A 89 -13.14 4.56 -2.67
CA LEU A 89 -14.41 3.96 -3.06
C LEU A 89 -15.50 4.49 -2.13
N SER A 90 -16.59 4.96 -2.72
CA SER A 90 -17.76 5.29 -1.93
C SER A 90 -18.55 4.02 -1.61
N LEU A 91 -18.73 3.76 -0.32
CA LEU A 91 -19.56 2.67 0.18
C LEU A 91 -20.92 3.18 0.70
N LYS A 92 -21.37 4.35 0.22
CA LYS A 92 -22.72 4.85 0.48
C LYS A 92 -23.75 3.85 -0.06
N GLY A 93 -24.76 3.55 0.73
CA GLY A 93 -25.80 2.59 0.36
C GLY A 93 -25.49 1.12 0.67
N PHE A 94 -24.25 0.79 1.06
CA PHE A 94 -23.84 -0.60 1.41
C PHE A 94 -24.27 -1.00 2.85
N LYS A 95 -25.45 -0.55 3.30
CA LYS A 95 -25.94 -0.79 4.68
C LYS A 95 -26.16 -2.27 5.02
N ASN A 96 -26.48 -3.08 4.00
CA ASN A 96 -26.78 -4.51 4.15
C ASN A 96 -25.52 -5.39 4.04
N TYR A 97 -24.35 -4.81 3.79
CA TYR A 97 -23.10 -5.54 3.69
C TYR A 97 -22.35 -5.51 5.01
N GLU A 98 -21.80 -6.65 5.39
CA GLU A 98 -20.78 -6.69 6.43
C GLU A 98 -19.47 -6.16 5.85
N LEU A 99 -19.11 -4.92 6.20
CA LEU A 99 -18.04 -4.16 5.56
C LEU A 99 -16.68 -4.86 5.65
N LEU A 100 -16.39 -5.55 6.75
CA LEU A 100 -15.11 -6.26 6.90
C LEU A 100 -14.98 -7.38 5.90
N THR A 101 -16.00 -8.21 5.77
CA THR A 101 -16.07 -9.31 4.80
C THR A 101 -16.00 -8.77 3.37
N TYR A 102 -16.70 -7.67 3.09
CA TYR A 102 -16.67 -7.04 1.78
C TYR A 102 -15.27 -6.53 1.41
N CYS A 103 -14.62 -5.81 2.31
CA CYS A 103 -13.26 -5.30 2.10
C CYS A 103 -12.23 -6.44 1.98
N LYS A 104 -12.37 -7.52 2.76
CA LYS A 104 -11.54 -8.72 2.61
C LYS A 104 -11.75 -9.37 1.24
N HIS A 105 -12.98 -9.38 0.72
CA HIS A 105 -13.28 -9.88 -0.61
C HIS A 105 -12.62 -9.02 -1.70
N ILE A 106 -12.73 -7.69 -1.64
CA ILE A 106 -12.02 -6.77 -2.55
C ILE A 106 -10.51 -7.07 -2.56
N ARG A 107 -9.90 -7.14 -1.38
CA ARG A 107 -8.48 -7.45 -1.21
C ARG A 107 -8.06 -8.77 -1.85
N LYS A 108 -8.87 -9.82 -1.62
CA LYS A 108 -8.65 -11.15 -2.18
C LYS A 108 -8.73 -11.12 -3.71
N THR A 109 -9.73 -10.46 -4.27
CA THR A 109 -9.94 -10.37 -5.72
C THR A 109 -8.78 -9.63 -6.40
N ILE A 110 -8.36 -8.49 -5.87
CA ILE A 110 -7.20 -7.74 -6.41
C ILE A 110 -5.94 -8.62 -6.37
N LYS A 111 -5.70 -9.31 -5.25
CA LYS A 111 -4.55 -10.21 -5.14
C LYS A 111 -4.62 -11.36 -6.13
N GLN A 112 -5.80 -11.92 -6.36
CA GLN A 112 -6.01 -13.05 -7.27
C GLN A 112 -5.88 -12.62 -8.74
N TRP A 113 -6.43 -11.47 -9.13
CA TRP A 113 -6.52 -11.06 -10.55
C TRP A 113 -5.34 -10.22 -11.00
N ALA A 114 -4.84 -9.30 -10.14
CA ALA A 114 -3.69 -8.47 -10.45
C ALA A 114 -2.38 -8.94 -9.82
N GLY A 115 -2.43 -9.86 -8.85
CA GLY A 115 -1.25 -10.33 -8.11
C GLY A 115 -0.71 -9.32 -7.09
N ILE A 116 -1.33 -8.15 -6.94
CA ILE A 116 -0.87 -7.06 -6.08
C ILE A 116 -1.54 -7.17 -4.71
N PRO A 117 -0.78 -7.21 -3.61
CA PRO A 117 -1.35 -7.09 -2.28
C PRO A 117 -1.71 -5.62 -2.00
N VAL A 118 -2.93 -5.39 -1.51
CA VAL A 118 -3.40 -4.07 -1.12
C VAL A 118 -3.83 -4.08 0.35
N SER A 119 -3.91 -2.91 0.97
CA SER A 119 -4.57 -2.69 2.25
C SER A 119 -5.79 -1.79 2.03
N ILE A 120 -6.78 -1.91 2.93
CA ILE A 120 -8.02 -1.15 2.84
C ILE A 120 -8.31 -0.52 4.19
N GLY A 121 -8.49 0.80 4.19
CA GLY A 121 -8.97 1.56 5.33
C GLY A 121 -10.37 2.11 5.07
N VAL A 122 -11.29 1.94 6.03
CA VAL A 122 -12.65 2.45 5.94
C VAL A 122 -12.88 3.50 7.03
N GLY A 123 -13.35 4.67 6.64
CA GLY A 123 -13.70 5.78 7.53
C GLY A 123 -14.84 6.63 6.97
N SER A 124 -15.40 7.50 7.79
CA SER A 124 -16.46 8.41 7.37
C SER A 124 -15.98 9.60 6.53
N THR A 125 -14.66 9.82 6.48
CA THR A 125 -14.00 10.83 5.66
C THR A 125 -12.77 10.21 4.97
N LYS A 126 -12.28 10.84 3.91
CA LYS A 126 -11.06 10.41 3.22
C LYS A 126 -9.86 10.36 4.17
N THR A 127 -9.69 11.38 5.03
CA THR A 127 -8.62 11.42 6.04
C THR A 127 -8.70 10.23 6.99
N LEU A 128 -9.87 9.93 7.55
CA LEU A 128 -10.06 8.77 8.42
C LEU A 128 -9.82 7.45 7.68
N SER A 129 -10.20 7.37 6.40
CA SER A 129 -9.90 6.19 5.58
C SER A 129 -8.39 6.00 5.35
N LYS A 130 -7.64 7.09 5.17
CA LYS A 130 -6.18 7.02 5.05
C LYS A 130 -5.51 6.61 6.37
N ILE A 131 -5.96 7.15 7.51
CA ILE A 131 -5.49 6.71 8.84
C ILE A 131 -5.79 5.22 9.05
N ALA A 132 -7.01 4.79 8.75
CA ALA A 132 -7.38 3.37 8.83
C ALA A 132 -6.48 2.50 7.92
N ASN A 133 -6.17 2.96 6.71
CA ASN A 133 -5.28 2.25 5.80
C ASN A 133 -3.85 2.20 6.31
N HIS A 134 -3.35 3.28 6.92
CA HIS A 134 -2.04 3.30 7.58
C HIS A 134 -1.96 2.22 8.68
N LEU A 135 -2.96 2.17 9.57
CA LEU A 135 -3.05 1.16 10.61
C LEU A 135 -3.14 -0.26 10.05
N ALA A 136 -3.94 -0.46 8.99
CA ALA A 136 -4.07 -1.74 8.31
C ALA A 136 -2.74 -2.25 7.70
N LYS A 137 -1.84 -1.33 7.30
CA LYS A 137 -0.49 -1.66 6.81
C LYS A 137 0.50 -1.95 7.94
N LYS A 138 0.40 -1.20 9.05
CA LYS A 138 1.39 -1.20 10.14
C LYS A 138 1.17 -2.35 11.13
N ASN A 139 -0.09 -2.74 11.36
CA ASN A 139 -0.46 -3.75 12.35
C ASN A 139 -1.08 -4.99 11.71
N ASN A 140 -0.38 -6.11 11.81
CA ASN A 140 -0.81 -7.40 11.25
C ASN A 140 -2.13 -7.93 11.82
N ALA A 141 -2.54 -7.49 13.02
CA ALA A 141 -3.82 -7.88 13.62
C ALA A 141 -5.04 -7.45 12.78
N TYR A 142 -4.89 -6.42 11.95
CA TYR A 142 -5.94 -5.99 11.01
C TYR A 142 -6.03 -6.85 9.75
N GLU A 143 -5.10 -7.75 9.52
CA GLU A 143 -5.04 -8.58 8.29
C GLU A 143 -5.19 -7.76 7.00
N GLY A 144 -4.71 -6.50 7.04
CA GLY A 144 -4.73 -5.56 5.94
C GLY A 144 -6.09 -4.87 5.68
N VAL A 145 -7.06 -4.95 6.64
CA VAL A 145 -8.33 -4.20 6.57
C VAL A 145 -8.61 -3.56 7.92
N CYS A 146 -8.72 -2.24 7.99
CA CYS A 146 -9.09 -1.52 9.21
C CYS A 146 -10.35 -0.70 8.97
N ILE A 147 -11.32 -0.76 9.92
CA ILE A 147 -12.59 -0.04 9.84
C ILE A 147 -12.74 0.87 11.05
N LEU A 148 -12.73 2.18 10.81
CA LEU A 148 -12.93 3.23 11.81
C LEU A 148 -14.36 3.75 11.74
N LYS A 149 -15.29 3.07 12.44
CA LYS A 149 -16.72 3.43 12.47
C LYS A 149 -17.18 3.91 13.85
N LYS A 150 -16.66 3.31 14.92
CA LYS A 150 -17.02 3.66 16.31
C LYS A 150 -16.13 4.79 16.81
N LYS A 151 -16.71 5.75 17.55
CA LYS A 151 -16.01 6.94 18.08
C LYS A 151 -14.80 6.57 18.93
N GLU A 152 -14.91 5.52 19.74
CA GLU A 152 -13.81 5.02 20.58
C GLU A 152 -12.63 4.57 19.71
N LYS A 153 -12.89 3.75 18.67
CA LYS A 153 -11.84 3.28 17.74
C LYS A 153 -11.23 4.40 16.91
N ILE A 154 -12.01 5.42 16.56
CA ILE A 154 -11.49 6.61 15.87
C ILE A 154 -10.53 7.36 16.80
N ASN A 155 -10.90 7.57 18.05
CA ASN A 155 -10.03 8.25 19.02
C ASN A 155 -8.75 7.49 19.28
N GLU A 156 -8.82 6.17 19.47
CA GLU A 156 -7.63 5.30 19.59
C GLU A 156 -6.73 5.44 18.36
N ALA A 157 -7.27 5.33 17.17
CA ALA A 157 -6.53 5.45 15.92
C ALA A 157 -5.83 6.81 15.76
N LEU A 158 -6.50 7.90 16.16
CA LEU A 158 -5.94 9.25 16.12
C LEU A 158 -4.82 9.43 17.14
N GLN A 159 -4.89 8.79 18.31
CA GLN A 159 -3.83 8.82 19.32
C GLN A 159 -2.61 7.99 18.92
N GLU A 160 -2.81 6.88 18.19
CA GLU A 160 -1.73 6.00 17.73
C GLU A 160 -1.03 6.51 16.46
N THR A 161 -1.61 7.51 15.77
CA THR A 161 -1.08 7.99 14.49
C THR A 161 -0.28 9.27 14.70
N GLU A 162 1.00 9.22 14.37
CA GLU A 162 1.86 10.40 14.39
C GLU A 162 1.35 11.46 13.41
N ILE A 163 1.54 12.74 13.73
CA ILE A 163 1.02 13.84 12.91
C ILE A 163 1.56 13.81 11.48
N GLU A 164 2.80 13.36 11.32
CA GLU A 164 3.46 13.21 10.00
C GLU A 164 2.91 12.05 9.17
N ASP A 165 2.23 11.07 9.78
CA ASP A 165 1.57 9.94 9.13
C ASP A 165 0.11 10.25 8.76
N VAL A 166 -0.43 11.37 9.24
CA VAL A 166 -1.72 11.89 8.78
C VAL A 166 -1.52 12.49 7.39
N TRP A 167 -2.44 12.24 6.52
CA TRP A 167 -2.42 12.69 5.14
C TRP A 167 -1.95 14.16 4.99
N GLY A 168 -0.80 14.32 4.35
CA GLY A 168 -0.22 15.58 3.94
C GLY A 168 -0.21 15.74 2.42
#